data_105640c8750876cc4966596aef700418
#
_entry.id   105640c8750876cc4966596aef700418
#
_cell.length_a   1.000
_cell.length_b   1.000
_cell.length_c   1.000
_cell.angle_alpha   90.00
_cell.angle_beta   90.00
_cell.angle_gamma   90.00
#
_symmetry.space_group_name_H-M   'P 1'
#
loop_
_entity.id
_entity.type
_entity.pdbx_description
1 polymer ?
#
loop_
_entity_poly.entity_id
_entity_poly.type
_entity_poly.pdbx_seq_one_letter_code
_entity_poly.pdbx_strand_id
1 'polypeptide(L)'
;MQIQLKLNEDFERFLDELRIKYGSDFEYINGLHPSQQDSTSFLAAFTGVDTLADATVDPNANANHKDIRSFMTEKGKSQDKLFGLNKIFIEIKKKWGLRTAKQWLEQEFSKGFYLNDSTSASYMPYCYAVDLTRLATEGLFFLDKYNSQPPKHLTTFLDDLIEFVSFLSNRQSGAVGLPNVIIWSYYFWKKDCESGYYIKDKNYYLRQCFQKLIYRLNQPFLRLDQAAFTNVSIFDRHYIEALFGGVEFPDGSFVIDEVDDII
;
A
#
# COMPACT_ATOMS: atom_id res chain seq x y z
N MET A 1 3.52 26.57 13.81
CA MET A 1 4.92 26.18 13.51
C MET A 1 5.04 26.04 12.00
N GLN A 2 5.75 26.93 11.33
CA GLN A 2 6.01 26.82 9.90
C GLN A 2 7.18 25.85 9.73
N ILE A 3 6.91 24.64 9.21
CA ILE A 3 7.97 23.70 8.87
C ILE A 3 8.54 24.16 7.53
N GLN A 4 9.70 24.76 7.56
CA GLN A 4 10.44 25.10 6.36
C GLN A 4 11.22 23.87 5.91
N LEU A 5 10.89 23.39 4.72
CA LEU A 5 11.53 22.24 4.12
C LEU A 5 12.91 22.62 3.60
N LYS A 6 13.95 22.13 4.24
CA LYS A 6 15.34 22.40 3.85
C LYS A 6 15.85 21.26 2.96
N LEU A 7 16.12 21.58 1.71
CA LEU A 7 16.79 20.67 0.78
C LEU A 7 18.32 20.74 0.96
N ASN A 8 19.02 19.76 0.41
CA ASN A 8 20.49 19.76 0.40
C ASN A 8 21.01 20.86 -0.57
N GLU A 9 21.98 21.66 -0.16
CA GLU A 9 22.49 22.78 -0.95
C GLU A 9 23.05 22.39 -2.33
N ASP A 10 23.73 21.24 -2.43
CA ASP A 10 24.21 20.76 -3.73
C ASP A 10 23.07 20.24 -4.62
N PHE A 11 22.02 19.70 -4.02
CA PHE A 11 20.81 19.31 -4.73
C PHE A 11 20.08 20.53 -5.28
N GLU A 12 19.84 21.55 -4.47
CA GLU A 12 19.18 22.80 -4.90
C GLU A 12 19.95 23.48 -6.02
N ARG A 13 21.25 23.63 -5.84
CA ARG A 13 22.13 24.25 -6.85
C ARG A 13 22.08 23.47 -8.16
N PHE A 14 22.09 22.16 -8.11
CA PHE A 14 22.02 21.35 -9.32
C PHE A 14 20.62 21.35 -9.96
N LEU A 15 19.56 21.46 -9.18
CA LEU A 15 18.20 21.69 -9.73
C LEU A 15 18.13 23.00 -10.51
N ASP A 16 18.76 24.06 -10.04
CA ASP A 16 18.83 25.34 -10.78
C ASP A 16 19.62 25.20 -12.09
N GLU A 17 20.72 24.46 -12.08
CA GLU A 17 21.47 24.12 -13.32
C GLU A 17 20.56 23.37 -14.32
N LEU A 18 19.79 22.40 -13.84
CA LEU A 18 18.85 21.63 -14.68
C LEU A 18 17.66 22.48 -15.17
N ARG A 19 17.14 23.38 -14.34
CA ARG A 19 16.10 24.34 -14.73
C ARG A 19 16.54 25.22 -15.89
N ILE A 20 17.79 25.70 -15.84
CA ILE A 20 18.38 26.49 -16.93
C ILE A 20 18.55 25.63 -18.19
N LYS A 21 19.00 24.38 -18.02
CA LYS A 21 19.26 23.46 -19.15
C LYS A 21 17.99 23.02 -19.88
N TYR A 22 16.93 22.71 -19.14
CA TYR A 22 15.70 22.13 -19.69
C TYR A 22 14.58 23.15 -19.89
N GLY A 23 14.72 24.38 -19.35
CA GLY A 23 13.74 25.44 -19.52
C GLY A 23 12.33 25.03 -19.08
N SER A 24 11.34 25.26 -19.95
CA SER A 24 9.92 24.93 -19.68
C SER A 24 9.67 23.44 -19.47
N ASP A 25 10.51 22.59 -20.05
CA ASP A 25 10.35 21.13 -19.91
C ASP A 25 10.70 20.64 -18.51
N PHE A 26 11.47 21.42 -17.77
CA PHE A 26 11.84 21.10 -16.38
C PHE A 26 10.62 20.89 -15.49
N GLU A 27 9.60 21.72 -15.59
CA GLU A 27 8.41 21.65 -14.77
C GLU A 27 7.55 20.41 -15.07
N TYR A 28 7.49 20.02 -16.34
CA TYR A 28 6.81 18.76 -16.75
C TYR A 28 7.53 17.51 -16.26
N ILE A 29 8.86 17.51 -16.35
CA ILE A 29 9.66 16.33 -16.04
C ILE A 29 9.64 16.03 -14.54
N ASN A 30 9.71 17.05 -13.69
CA ASN A 30 9.75 16.87 -12.24
C ASN A 30 8.38 16.81 -11.57
N GLY A 31 7.29 16.89 -12.36
CA GLY A 31 5.92 16.91 -11.85
C GLY A 31 5.49 18.22 -11.20
N LEU A 32 6.31 19.27 -11.34
CA LEU A 32 5.98 20.62 -10.94
C LEU A 32 5.26 21.35 -12.10
N HIS A 33 4.11 20.81 -12.52
CA HIS A 33 3.33 21.47 -13.54
C HIS A 33 3.00 22.92 -13.08
N PRO A 34 3.08 23.93 -13.96
CA PRO A 34 2.76 25.33 -13.60
C PRO A 34 1.42 25.50 -12.90
N SER A 35 0.42 24.69 -13.27
CA SER A 35 -0.89 24.65 -12.61
C SER A 35 -0.84 24.22 -11.14
N GLN A 36 0.24 23.64 -10.65
CA GLN A 36 0.40 23.26 -9.25
C GLN A 36 1.07 24.34 -8.41
N GLN A 37 1.60 25.38 -9.03
CA GLN A 37 2.28 26.50 -8.36
C GLN A 37 1.31 27.62 -7.96
N ASP A 38 0.20 27.74 -8.67
CA ASP A 38 -0.87 28.69 -8.40
C ASP A 38 -2.16 27.94 -8.02
N SER A 39 -2.77 28.35 -6.88
CA SER A 39 -3.95 27.69 -6.35
C SER A 39 -5.16 27.72 -7.29
N THR A 40 -5.32 28.79 -8.06
CA THR A 40 -6.42 28.95 -9.00
C THR A 40 -6.23 28.04 -10.20
N SER A 41 -5.03 28.02 -10.76
CA SER A 41 -4.67 27.14 -11.89
C SER A 41 -4.72 25.66 -11.48
N PHE A 42 -4.25 25.34 -10.27
CA PHE A 42 -4.35 23.98 -9.72
C PHE A 42 -5.80 23.54 -9.56
N LEU A 43 -6.65 24.39 -8.97
CA LEU A 43 -8.06 24.08 -8.78
C LEU A 43 -8.76 23.88 -10.14
N ALA A 44 -8.51 24.75 -11.11
CA ALA A 44 -9.06 24.63 -12.45
C ALA A 44 -8.62 23.33 -13.14
N ALA A 45 -7.33 22.97 -13.03
CA ALA A 45 -6.81 21.71 -13.56
C ALA A 45 -7.44 20.51 -12.86
N PHE A 46 -7.51 20.51 -11.52
CA PHE A 46 -8.08 19.42 -10.75
C PHE A 46 -9.57 19.19 -11.05
N THR A 47 -10.34 20.28 -11.16
CA THR A 47 -11.78 20.20 -11.47
C THR A 47 -12.07 19.93 -12.94
N GLY A 48 -11.18 20.38 -13.84
CA GLY A 48 -11.31 20.23 -15.30
C GLY A 48 -10.80 18.89 -15.84
N VAL A 49 -10.06 18.10 -15.05
CA VAL A 49 -9.66 16.77 -15.46
C VAL A 49 -10.91 15.91 -15.61
N ASP A 50 -11.31 15.71 -16.84
CA ASP A 50 -12.27 14.68 -17.19
C ASP A 50 -11.55 13.34 -17.06
N THR A 51 -11.95 12.55 -16.08
CA THR A 51 -11.28 11.29 -15.81
C THR A 51 -11.66 10.32 -16.92
N LEU A 52 -10.77 10.16 -17.87
CA LEU A 52 -10.84 9.09 -18.88
C LEU A 52 -10.58 7.71 -18.26
N ALA A 53 -10.18 7.65 -16.99
CA ALA A 53 -10.05 6.40 -16.27
C ALA A 53 -11.44 5.82 -16.02
N ASP A 54 -11.73 4.74 -16.72
CA ASP A 54 -12.95 3.97 -16.52
C ASP A 54 -12.90 3.29 -15.14
N ALA A 55 -13.71 3.74 -14.20
CA ALA A 55 -13.80 3.17 -12.86
C ALA A 55 -14.22 1.69 -12.84
N THR A 56 -14.77 1.18 -13.94
CA THR A 56 -15.07 -0.25 -14.09
C THR A 56 -13.83 -1.06 -14.42
N VAL A 57 -12.80 -0.45 -15.01
CA VAL A 57 -11.52 -1.09 -15.37
C VAL A 57 -10.48 -0.90 -14.28
N ASP A 58 -10.40 0.29 -13.70
CA ASP A 58 -9.48 0.60 -12.60
C ASP A 58 -10.18 1.39 -11.49
N PRO A 59 -10.86 0.69 -10.55
CA PRO A 59 -11.54 1.32 -9.43
C PRO A 59 -10.55 2.00 -8.46
N ASN A 60 -9.25 1.75 -8.59
CA ASN A 60 -8.20 2.35 -7.76
C ASN A 60 -7.58 3.60 -8.38
N ALA A 61 -7.98 3.99 -9.59
CA ALA A 61 -7.49 5.20 -10.21
C ALA A 61 -7.92 6.43 -9.39
N ASN A 62 -6.96 7.12 -8.79
CA ASN A 62 -7.17 8.32 -7.96
C ASN A 62 -7.94 9.42 -8.69
N ALA A 63 -7.82 9.45 -10.01
CA ALA A 63 -8.50 10.40 -10.87
C ALA A 63 -10.04 10.33 -10.81
N ASN A 64 -10.61 9.23 -10.32
CA ASN A 64 -12.06 9.03 -10.27
C ASN A 64 -12.75 9.72 -9.10
N HIS A 65 -11.99 10.16 -8.09
CA HIS A 65 -12.54 10.77 -6.88
C HIS A 65 -12.09 12.22 -6.75
N LYS A 66 -13.00 13.16 -6.99
CA LYS A 66 -12.76 14.59 -6.82
C LYS A 66 -13.24 15.06 -5.45
N ASP A 67 -12.68 14.46 -4.41
CA ASP A 67 -12.95 14.84 -3.02
C ASP A 67 -11.79 15.64 -2.42
N ILE A 68 -11.97 16.10 -1.17
CA ILE A 68 -10.96 16.90 -0.47
C ILE A 68 -9.65 16.14 -0.25
N ARG A 69 -9.66 14.82 -0.13
CA ARG A 69 -8.46 14.01 0.07
C ARG A 69 -7.66 13.88 -1.21
N SER A 70 -8.33 13.58 -2.33
CA SER A 70 -7.70 13.58 -3.66
C SER A 70 -7.06 14.93 -3.95
N PHE A 71 -7.76 16.02 -3.65
CA PHE A 71 -7.24 17.38 -3.79
C PHE A 71 -5.96 17.59 -2.97
N MET A 72 -5.97 17.20 -1.69
CA MET A 72 -4.80 17.35 -0.82
C MET A 72 -3.63 16.49 -1.27
N THR A 73 -3.91 15.27 -1.73
CA THR A 73 -2.91 14.34 -2.25
C THR A 73 -2.25 14.89 -3.52
N GLU A 74 -3.04 15.31 -4.50
CA GLU A 74 -2.51 15.88 -5.75
C GLU A 74 -1.69 17.14 -5.51
N LYS A 75 -2.14 18.00 -4.60
CA LYS A 75 -1.41 19.21 -4.21
C LYS A 75 -0.05 18.90 -3.59
N GLY A 76 0.06 17.80 -2.82
CA GLY A 76 1.29 17.41 -2.14
C GLY A 76 2.33 16.74 -3.05
N LYS A 77 1.91 16.10 -4.14
CA LYS A 77 2.76 15.21 -4.97
C LYS A 77 4.06 15.85 -5.45
N SER A 78 4.03 17.10 -5.87
CA SER A 78 5.23 17.78 -6.37
C SER A 78 6.28 18.02 -5.28
N GLN A 79 5.84 18.39 -4.08
CA GLN A 79 6.73 18.57 -2.93
C GLN A 79 7.29 17.24 -2.46
N ASP A 80 6.45 16.22 -2.37
CA ASP A 80 6.86 14.86 -1.99
C ASP A 80 7.88 14.30 -2.97
N LYS A 81 7.71 14.54 -4.28
CA LYS A 81 8.69 14.15 -5.29
C LYS A 81 10.05 14.82 -5.08
N LEU A 82 10.08 16.14 -4.84
CA LEU A 82 11.33 16.86 -4.55
C LEU A 82 12.03 16.31 -3.31
N PHE A 83 11.28 15.98 -2.27
CA PHE A 83 11.85 15.35 -1.08
C PHE A 83 12.43 13.97 -1.35
N GLY A 84 11.69 13.14 -2.07
CA GLY A 84 12.14 11.84 -2.46
C GLY A 84 13.45 11.90 -3.24
N LEU A 85 13.49 12.73 -4.27
CA LEU A 85 14.70 12.94 -5.09
C LEU A 85 15.87 13.50 -4.27
N ASN A 86 15.62 14.48 -3.40
CA ASN A 86 16.65 15.04 -2.52
C ASN A 86 17.23 13.96 -1.57
N LYS A 87 16.38 13.14 -0.96
CA LYS A 87 16.82 12.05 -0.08
C LYS A 87 17.70 11.05 -0.82
N ILE A 88 17.26 10.58 -1.99
CA ILE A 88 18.03 9.64 -2.81
C ILE A 88 19.36 10.27 -3.27
N PHE A 89 19.34 11.54 -3.68
CA PHE A 89 20.54 12.29 -4.05
C PHE A 89 21.57 12.32 -2.91
N ILE A 90 21.13 12.58 -1.67
CA ILE A 90 22.00 12.59 -0.48
C ILE A 90 22.61 11.20 -0.26
N GLU A 91 21.83 10.14 -0.35
CA GLU A 91 22.35 8.77 -0.15
C GLU A 91 23.34 8.36 -1.25
N ILE A 92 23.04 8.69 -2.51
CA ILE A 92 23.97 8.45 -3.62
C ILE A 92 25.25 9.27 -3.44
N LYS A 93 25.13 10.56 -3.10
CA LYS A 93 26.27 11.44 -2.84
C LYS A 93 27.17 10.88 -1.74
N LYS A 94 26.58 10.40 -0.64
CA LYS A 94 27.29 9.82 0.50
C LYS A 94 28.06 8.56 0.11
N LYS A 95 27.47 7.70 -0.72
CA LYS A 95 28.03 6.39 -1.07
C LYS A 95 28.97 6.44 -2.27
N TRP A 96 28.66 7.24 -3.28
CA TRP A 96 29.36 7.25 -4.58
C TRP A 96 29.86 8.63 -5.03
N GLY A 97 29.71 9.65 -4.21
CA GLY A 97 30.16 11.00 -4.45
C GLY A 97 29.20 11.88 -5.24
N LEU A 98 29.49 13.20 -5.21
CA LEU A 98 28.64 14.25 -5.80
C LEU A 98 28.43 14.06 -7.32
N ARG A 99 29.48 13.68 -8.04
CA ARG A 99 29.40 13.49 -9.50
C ARG A 99 28.36 12.43 -9.87
N THR A 100 28.36 11.30 -9.19
CA THR A 100 27.41 10.22 -9.43
C THR A 100 25.99 10.64 -9.06
N ALA A 101 25.81 11.38 -7.95
CA ALA A 101 24.52 11.90 -7.57
C ALA A 101 23.93 12.87 -8.61
N LYS A 102 24.76 13.77 -9.16
CA LYS A 102 24.36 14.67 -10.25
C LYS A 102 24.00 13.91 -11.52
N GLN A 103 24.80 12.93 -11.93
CA GLN A 103 24.49 12.09 -13.10
C GLN A 103 23.17 11.31 -12.91
N TRP A 104 22.95 10.76 -11.73
CA TRP A 104 21.69 10.07 -11.43
C TRP A 104 20.49 11.02 -11.56
N LEU A 105 20.54 12.18 -10.93
CA LEU A 105 19.44 13.15 -10.97
C LEU A 105 19.18 13.66 -12.39
N GLU A 106 20.23 13.91 -13.15
CA GLU A 106 20.12 14.35 -14.55
C GLU A 106 19.42 13.30 -15.43
N GLN A 107 19.66 12.02 -15.19
CA GLN A 107 18.99 10.95 -15.94
C GLN A 107 17.49 10.86 -15.64
N GLU A 108 17.07 11.16 -14.42
CA GLU A 108 15.64 11.29 -14.08
C GLU A 108 14.97 12.42 -14.91
N PHE A 109 15.65 13.56 -15.06
CA PHE A 109 15.15 14.68 -15.85
C PHE A 109 15.26 14.50 -17.37
N SER A 110 16.29 13.80 -17.83
CA SER A 110 16.47 13.49 -19.26
C SER A 110 15.65 12.29 -19.75
N LYS A 111 14.84 11.70 -18.88
CA LYS A 111 14.07 10.47 -19.15
C LYS A 111 14.95 9.26 -19.48
N GLY A 112 16.18 9.22 -18.99
CA GLY A 112 17.06 8.06 -19.09
C GLY A 112 16.54 6.88 -18.28
N PHE A 113 15.83 7.16 -17.18
CA PHE A 113 15.00 6.21 -16.45
C PHE A 113 13.81 6.94 -15.81
N TYR A 114 12.85 6.17 -15.33
CA TYR A 114 11.70 6.65 -14.57
C TYR A 114 11.64 5.94 -13.23
N LEU A 115 11.62 6.72 -12.14
CA LEU A 115 11.44 6.20 -10.80
C LEU A 115 9.94 6.23 -10.46
N ASN A 116 9.32 5.06 -10.49
CA ASN A 116 7.91 4.93 -10.14
C ASN A 116 7.70 5.30 -8.66
N ASP A 117 6.60 6.00 -8.38
CA ASP A 117 6.22 6.43 -7.02
C ASP A 117 7.34 7.15 -6.23
N SER A 118 8.18 7.92 -6.95
CA SER A 118 9.28 8.69 -6.33
C SER A 118 8.82 9.67 -5.26
N THR A 119 7.52 9.99 -5.23
CA THR A 119 6.91 10.88 -4.23
C THR A 119 6.89 10.28 -2.83
N SER A 120 6.70 8.96 -2.70
CA SER A 120 6.55 8.28 -1.41
C SER A 120 7.52 7.15 -1.16
N ALA A 121 8.00 6.50 -2.23
CA ALA A 121 8.83 5.28 -2.15
C ALA A 121 10.15 5.44 -1.36
N SER A 122 10.66 6.66 -1.21
CA SER A 122 11.89 6.91 -0.44
C SER A 122 11.68 7.06 1.06
N TYR A 123 10.42 7.22 1.52
CA TYR A 123 10.08 7.41 2.93
C TYR A 123 9.30 6.24 3.51
N MET A 124 8.57 5.53 2.67
CA MET A 124 7.69 4.46 3.07
C MET A 124 8.02 3.20 2.27
N PRO A 125 7.89 2.03 2.89
CA PRO A 125 7.98 0.77 2.14
C PRO A 125 6.97 0.75 1.00
N TYR A 126 7.36 0.16 -0.13
CA TYR A 126 6.47 0.09 -1.29
C TYR A 126 5.37 -0.95 -1.08
N CYS A 127 5.76 -2.20 -0.85
CA CYS A 127 4.86 -3.32 -0.64
C CYS A 127 5.29 -4.16 0.56
N TYR A 128 4.32 -4.80 1.21
CA TYR A 128 4.55 -5.81 2.24
C TYR A 128 3.88 -7.13 1.87
N ALA A 129 4.54 -8.24 2.16
CA ALA A 129 3.90 -9.52 2.40
C ALA A 129 3.90 -9.75 3.91
N VAL A 130 2.73 -9.98 4.50
CA VAL A 130 2.55 -9.99 5.95
C VAL A 130 2.12 -11.37 6.42
N ASP A 131 2.88 -11.94 7.34
CA ASP A 131 2.45 -13.13 8.08
C ASP A 131 1.33 -12.76 9.07
N LEU A 132 0.20 -13.44 8.93
CA LEU A 132 -1.01 -13.19 9.71
C LEU A 132 -1.04 -13.96 11.04
N THR A 133 0.00 -14.70 11.38
CA THR A 133 0.06 -15.50 12.61
C THR A 133 -0.21 -14.65 13.86
N ARG A 134 0.45 -13.50 13.98
CA ARG A 134 0.20 -12.60 15.12
C ARG A 134 -1.22 -12.06 15.14
N LEU A 135 -1.78 -11.72 13.98
CA LEU A 135 -3.16 -11.25 13.91
C LEU A 135 -4.14 -12.33 14.39
N ALA A 136 -3.91 -13.57 13.97
CA ALA A 136 -4.75 -14.70 14.34
C ALA A 136 -4.63 -15.09 15.83
N THR A 137 -3.46 -14.89 16.45
CA THR A 137 -3.18 -15.32 17.82
C THR A 137 -3.26 -14.21 18.85
N GLU A 138 -3.08 -12.95 18.48
CA GLU A 138 -3.07 -11.80 19.37
C GLU A 138 -4.19 -10.78 19.07
N GLY A 139 -4.86 -10.89 17.92
CA GLY A 139 -5.86 -9.91 17.44
C GLY A 139 -5.20 -8.64 16.92
N LEU A 140 -5.81 -7.48 17.15
CA LEU A 140 -5.34 -6.18 16.64
C LEU A 140 -4.13 -5.63 17.43
N PHE A 141 -3.05 -6.38 17.47
CA PHE A 141 -1.83 -6.12 18.26
C PHE A 141 -1.15 -4.77 17.93
N PHE A 142 -1.48 -4.16 16.81
CA PHE A 142 -0.90 -2.89 16.36
C PHE A 142 -1.63 -1.63 16.89
N LEU A 143 -2.69 -1.82 17.67
CA LEU A 143 -3.47 -0.74 18.28
C LEU A 143 -3.13 -0.62 19.76
N ASP A 144 -2.12 0.16 20.10
CA ASP A 144 -1.56 0.27 21.47
C ASP A 144 -2.60 0.54 22.59
N LYS A 145 -3.74 1.14 22.26
CA LYS A 145 -4.77 1.54 23.24
C LYS A 145 -6.00 0.63 23.25
N TYR A 146 -6.10 -0.28 22.30
CA TYR A 146 -7.26 -1.14 22.13
C TYR A 146 -6.78 -2.59 22.14
N ASN A 147 -6.82 -3.21 23.34
CA ASN A 147 -6.59 -4.64 23.43
C ASN A 147 -7.75 -5.39 22.79
N SER A 148 -7.63 -5.74 21.51
CA SER A 148 -8.50 -6.75 20.97
C SER A 148 -8.05 -8.12 21.48
N GLN A 149 -9.01 -8.94 21.85
CA GLN A 149 -8.73 -10.34 22.14
C GLN A 149 -8.48 -11.08 20.82
N PRO A 150 -7.75 -12.21 20.84
CA PRO A 150 -7.61 -13.07 19.66
C PRO A 150 -8.99 -13.40 19.06
N PRO A 151 -9.12 -13.40 17.73
CA PRO A 151 -10.35 -13.78 17.06
C PRO A 151 -10.71 -15.23 17.42
N LYS A 152 -12.00 -15.51 17.58
CA LYS A 152 -12.50 -16.86 17.87
C LYS A 152 -13.24 -17.50 16.71
N HIS A 153 -13.68 -16.69 15.76
CA HIS A 153 -14.51 -17.06 14.62
C HIS A 153 -13.93 -16.53 13.32
N LEU A 154 -14.21 -17.21 12.21
CA LEU A 154 -13.79 -16.76 10.88
C LEU A 154 -14.21 -15.33 10.60
N THR A 155 -15.44 -14.96 10.94
CA THR A 155 -15.95 -13.59 10.74
C THR A 155 -15.12 -12.55 11.48
N THR A 156 -14.74 -12.81 12.73
CA THR A 156 -13.94 -11.88 13.54
C THR A 156 -12.52 -11.79 13.01
N PHE A 157 -11.92 -12.94 12.67
CA PHE A 157 -10.58 -12.94 12.05
C PHE A 157 -10.54 -12.11 10.77
N LEU A 158 -11.55 -12.25 9.89
CA LEU A 158 -11.61 -11.48 8.65
C LEU A 158 -11.92 -10.00 8.89
N ASP A 159 -12.66 -9.66 9.93
CA ASP A 159 -12.86 -8.25 10.33
C ASP A 159 -11.55 -7.64 10.85
N ASP A 160 -10.82 -8.34 11.70
CA ASP A 160 -9.49 -7.91 12.17
C ASP A 160 -8.49 -7.78 11.00
N LEU A 161 -8.57 -8.70 10.03
CA LEU A 161 -7.76 -8.63 8.81
C LEU A 161 -8.06 -7.36 7.98
N ILE A 162 -9.32 -6.99 7.81
CA ILE A 162 -9.73 -5.78 7.09
C ILE A 162 -9.15 -4.54 7.78
N GLU A 163 -9.25 -4.45 9.11
CA GLU A 163 -8.67 -3.34 9.88
C GLU A 163 -7.14 -3.32 9.77
N PHE A 164 -6.50 -4.48 9.79
CA PHE A 164 -5.05 -4.59 9.62
C PHE A 164 -4.59 -4.17 8.22
N VAL A 165 -5.30 -4.60 7.18
CA VAL A 165 -5.04 -4.15 5.79
C VAL A 165 -5.25 -2.65 5.66
N SER A 166 -6.31 -2.09 6.26
CA SER A 166 -6.53 -0.65 6.29
C SER A 166 -5.38 0.08 6.97
N PHE A 167 -4.93 -0.41 8.12
CA PHE A 167 -3.80 0.15 8.84
C PHE A 167 -2.50 0.15 8.01
N LEU A 168 -2.16 -0.97 7.37
CA LEU A 168 -0.95 -1.11 6.56
C LEU A 168 -1.03 -0.31 5.27
N SER A 169 -2.14 -0.39 4.54
CA SER A 169 -2.29 0.26 3.23
C SER A 169 -2.21 1.78 3.31
N ASN A 170 -2.50 2.37 4.48
CA ASN A 170 -2.31 3.80 4.74
C ASN A 170 -0.87 4.17 5.18
N ARG A 171 0.04 3.21 5.26
CA ARG A 171 1.45 3.39 5.68
C ARG A 171 2.46 2.93 4.66
N GLN A 172 1.99 2.58 3.47
CA GLN A 172 2.84 2.16 2.35
C GLN A 172 2.28 2.69 1.05
N SER A 173 3.10 2.75 0.01
CA SER A 173 2.69 3.26 -1.30
C SER A 173 2.16 2.18 -2.25
N GLY A 174 2.42 0.91 -1.98
CA GLY A 174 2.03 -0.21 -2.82
C GLY A 174 1.05 -1.18 -2.17
N ALA A 175 1.21 -2.47 -2.42
CA ALA A 175 0.28 -3.51 -2.05
C ALA A 175 0.59 -4.19 -0.72
N VAL A 176 -0.45 -4.72 -0.07
CA VAL A 176 -0.39 -5.63 1.07
C VAL A 176 -0.60 -7.05 0.57
N GLY A 177 0.42 -7.89 0.65
CA GLY A 177 0.33 -9.33 0.35
C GLY A 177 -0.12 -10.11 1.58
N LEU A 178 -1.04 -11.04 1.39
CA LEU A 178 -1.65 -11.89 2.42
C LEU A 178 -1.32 -13.37 2.13
N PRO A 179 -0.08 -13.82 2.40
CA PRO A 179 0.37 -15.15 1.95
C PRO A 179 -0.38 -16.29 2.63
N ASN A 180 -0.69 -16.19 3.91
CA ASN A 180 -1.28 -17.27 4.69
C ASN A 180 -2.73 -17.00 5.12
N VAL A 181 -3.45 -16.13 4.41
CA VAL A 181 -4.85 -15.84 4.72
C VAL A 181 -5.76 -17.08 4.57
N ILE A 182 -5.49 -17.93 3.57
CA ILE A 182 -6.27 -19.15 3.36
C ILE A 182 -6.05 -20.13 4.51
N ILE A 183 -4.80 -20.29 4.97
CA ILE A 183 -4.43 -21.19 6.07
C ILE A 183 -5.16 -20.80 7.36
N TRP A 184 -5.09 -19.52 7.74
CA TRP A 184 -5.77 -19.03 8.94
C TRP A 184 -7.30 -18.99 8.79
N SER A 185 -7.81 -18.73 7.57
CA SER A 185 -9.25 -18.83 7.31
C SER A 185 -9.75 -20.25 7.44
N TYR A 186 -8.99 -21.25 6.97
CA TYR A 186 -9.29 -22.65 7.16
C TYR A 186 -9.37 -23.01 8.64
N TYR A 187 -8.38 -22.62 9.44
CA TYR A 187 -8.39 -22.89 10.89
C TYR A 187 -9.66 -22.39 11.57
N PHE A 188 -10.01 -21.14 11.40
CA PHE A 188 -11.21 -20.57 12.02
C PHE A 188 -12.50 -21.16 11.45
N TRP A 189 -12.56 -21.43 10.15
CA TRP A 189 -13.71 -22.09 9.54
C TRP A 189 -13.91 -23.52 10.09
N LYS A 190 -12.84 -24.28 10.24
CA LYS A 190 -12.87 -25.62 10.84
C LYS A 190 -13.44 -25.55 12.26
N LYS A 191 -12.94 -24.65 13.10
CA LYS A 191 -13.43 -24.41 14.46
C LYS A 191 -14.91 -24.01 14.49
N ASP A 192 -15.33 -23.12 13.62
CA ASP A 192 -16.73 -22.71 13.51
C ASP A 192 -17.62 -23.89 13.10
N CYS A 193 -17.15 -24.74 12.18
CA CYS A 193 -17.85 -25.95 11.77
C CYS A 193 -17.99 -26.99 12.89
N GLU A 194 -16.94 -27.18 13.67
CA GLU A 194 -16.91 -28.12 14.82
C GLU A 194 -17.86 -27.66 15.94
N SER A 195 -17.88 -26.34 16.20
CA SER A 195 -18.73 -25.76 17.22
C SER A 195 -20.18 -25.51 16.80
N GLY A 196 -20.49 -25.71 15.52
CA GLY A 196 -21.79 -25.38 14.96
C GLY A 196 -22.05 -23.88 14.78
N TYR A 197 -21.02 -23.07 14.82
CA TYR A 197 -21.09 -21.62 14.61
C TYR A 197 -21.06 -21.29 13.11
N TYR A 198 -22.19 -21.50 12.44
CA TYR A 198 -22.36 -21.15 11.03
C TYR A 198 -23.83 -20.87 10.71
N ILE A 199 -24.05 -20.07 9.65
CA ILE A 199 -25.39 -19.74 9.19
C ILE A 199 -25.76 -20.65 8.03
N LYS A 200 -26.93 -21.31 8.09
CA LYS A 200 -27.53 -22.12 7.05
C LYS A 200 -26.79 -23.44 6.78
N ASP A 201 -25.62 -23.39 6.14
CA ASP A 201 -24.71 -24.51 5.93
C ASP A 201 -23.25 -24.00 5.87
N LYS A 202 -22.29 -24.93 6.02
CA LYS A 202 -20.85 -24.62 6.11
C LYS A 202 -20.32 -23.90 4.87
N ASN A 203 -20.72 -24.32 3.68
CA ASN A 203 -20.28 -23.74 2.43
C ASN A 203 -20.90 -22.36 2.18
N TYR A 204 -22.16 -22.18 2.54
CA TYR A 204 -22.80 -20.88 2.48
C TYR A 204 -22.10 -19.89 3.41
N TYR A 205 -21.84 -20.31 4.66
CA TYR A 205 -21.13 -19.49 5.65
C TYR A 205 -19.76 -19.07 5.13
N LEU A 206 -18.94 -20.00 4.64
CA LEU A 206 -17.61 -19.72 4.07
C LEU A 206 -17.70 -18.70 2.94
N ARG A 207 -18.61 -18.92 1.98
CA ARG A 207 -18.82 -17.99 0.86
C ARG A 207 -19.23 -16.59 1.31
N GLN A 208 -20.11 -16.47 2.34
CA GLN A 208 -20.49 -15.16 2.86
C GLN A 208 -19.35 -14.44 3.55
N CYS A 209 -18.48 -15.16 4.26
CA CYS A 209 -17.28 -14.60 4.88
C CYS A 209 -16.32 -14.04 3.83
N PHE A 210 -16.00 -14.80 2.78
CA PHE A 210 -15.13 -14.32 1.70
C PHE A 210 -15.79 -13.25 0.83
N GLN A 211 -17.08 -13.33 0.56
CA GLN A 211 -17.82 -12.27 -0.13
C GLN A 211 -17.72 -10.93 0.62
N LYS A 212 -17.90 -10.97 1.95
CA LYS A 212 -17.73 -9.80 2.81
C LYS A 212 -16.29 -9.26 2.76
N LEU A 213 -15.30 -10.14 2.85
CA LEU A 213 -13.88 -9.76 2.75
C LEU A 213 -13.60 -9.03 1.45
N ILE A 214 -13.93 -9.66 0.30
CA ILE A 214 -13.71 -9.08 -1.02
C ILE A 214 -14.44 -7.74 -1.16
N TYR A 215 -15.71 -7.68 -0.74
CA TYR A 215 -16.48 -6.44 -0.78
C TYR A 215 -15.80 -5.32 0.02
N ARG A 216 -15.34 -5.63 1.24
CA ARG A 216 -14.70 -4.64 2.13
C ARG A 216 -13.34 -4.19 1.60
N LEU A 217 -12.51 -5.11 1.08
CA LEU A 217 -11.20 -4.78 0.51
C LEU A 217 -11.30 -3.89 -0.73
N ASN A 218 -12.39 -3.98 -1.48
CA ASN A 218 -12.64 -3.14 -2.66
C ASN A 218 -13.33 -1.80 -2.34
N GLN A 219 -13.55 -1.46 -1.06
CA GLN A 219 -14.15 -0.17 -0.73
C GLN A 219 -13.13 0.97 -0.95
N PRO A 220 -13.55 2.07 -1.62
CA PRO A 220 -12.64 3.17 -1.98
C PRO A 220 -12.12 3.95 -0.78
N PHE A 221 -12.65 3.71 0.42
CA PHE A 221 -12.25 4.43 1.64
C PHE A 221 -11.33 3.62 2.56
N LEU A 222 -10.96 2.41 2.16
CA LEU A 222 -10.09 1.57 2.98
C LEU A 222 -8.65 2.12 3.04
N ARG A 223 -8.22 2.73 1.94
CA ARG A 223 -6.93 3.42 1.83
C ARG A 223 -7.16 4.85 1.36
N LEU A 224 -7.40 5.77 2.31
CA LEU A 224 -7.71 7.17 2.00
C LEU A 224 -8.88 7.28 1.00
N ASP A 225 -8.58 7.54 -0.26
CA ASP A 225 -9.51 7.72 -1.38
C ASP A 225 -9.52 6.54 -2.37
N GLN A 226 -8.90 5.41 -1.98
CA GLN A 226 -8.72 4.23 -2.84
C GLN A 226 -9.12 2.96 -2.12
N ALA A 227 -9.36 1.90 -2.89
CA ALA A 227 -9.33 0.54 -2.36
C ALA A 227 -7.88 0.16 -2.00
N ALA A 228 -7.72 -0.70 -1.00
CA ALA A 228 -6.42 -1.23 -0.67
C ALA A 228 -5.95 -2.20 -1.76
N PHE A 229 -4.75 -1.99 -2.29
CA PHE A 229 -4.13 -3.01 -3.14
C PHE A 229 -3.76 -4.21 -2.29
N THR A 230 -4.45 -5.32 -2.50
CA THR A 230 -4.20 -6.56 -1.78
C THR A 230 -4.05 -7.71 -2.75
N ASN A 231 -3.20 -8.66 -2.41
CA ASN A 231 -3.16 -9.94 -3.09
C ASN A 231 -3.20 -11.08 -2.08
N VAL A 232 -3.82 -12.17 -2.49
CA VAL A 232 -3.91 -13.43 -1.76
C VAL A 232 -3.06 -14.44 -2.49
N SER A 233 -2.18 -15.12 -1.77
CA SER A 233 -1.40 -16.21 -2.36
C SER A 233 -2.18 -17.52 -2.29
N ILE A 234 -2.21 -18.23 -3.40
CA ILE A 234 -2.73 -19.59 -3.50
C ILE A 234 -1.52 -20.50 -3.73
N PHE A 235 -1.23 -21.32 -2.77
CA PHE A 235 -0.08 -22.23 -2.79
C PHE A 235 -0.54 -23.65 -3.05
N ASP A 236 0.29 -24.42 -3.75
CA ASP A 236 0.16 -25.86 -3.80
C ASP A 236 0.69 -26.51 -2.49
N ARG A 237 0.49 -27.82 -2.38
CA ARG A 237 0.96 -28.60 -1.23
C ARG A 237 2.41 -28.34 -0.87
N HIS A 238 3.30 -28.43 -1.84
CA HIS A 238 4.74 -28.30 -1.60
C HIS A 238 5.12 -26.96 -0.99
N TYR A 239 4.52 -25.88 -1.49
CA TYR A 239 4.76 -24.54 -0.94
C TYR A 239 4.13 -24.35 0.45
N ILE A 240 2.94 -24.90 0.70
CA ILE A 240 2.32 -24.86 2.04
C ILE A 240 3.21 -25.59 3.06
N GLU A 241 3.64 -26.81 2.75
CA GLU A 241 4.52 -27.59 3.61
C GLU A 241 5.85 -26.88 3.88
N ALA A 242 6.48 -26.33 2.83
CA ALA A 242 7.80 -25.70 2.93
C ALA A 242 7.77 -24.36 3.69
N LEU A 243 6.74 -23.53 3.48
CA LEU A 243 6.68 -22.18 4.06
C LEU A 243 5.94 -22.12 5.39
N PHE A 244 4.93 -22.95 5.57
CA PHE A 244 4.01 -22.87 6.70
C PHE A 244 3.85 -24.17 7.49
N GLY A 245 4.41 -25.27 7.04
CA GLY A 245 4.23 -26.59 7.69
C GLY A 245 4.57 -26.60 9.19
N GLY A 246 5.53 -25.80 9.61
CA GLY A 246 5.91 -25.64 11.02
C GLY A 246 5.07 -24.65 11.83
N VAL A 247 4.07 -24.01 11.23
CA VAL A 247 3.18 -23.07 11.95
C VAL A 247 2.22 -23.88 12.82
N GLU A 248 2.21 -23.59 14.12
CA GLU A 248 1.31 -24.19 15.11
C GLU A 248 0.04 -23.35 15.23
N PHE A 249 -1.11 -24.01 15.15
CA PHE A 249 -2.40 -23.40 15.42
C PHE A 249 -2.66 -23.28 16.94
N PRO A 250 -3.57 -22.42 17.39
CA PRO A 250 -3.87 -22.23 18.82
C PRO A 250 -4.37 -23.48 19.56
N ASP A 251 -4.79 -24.50 18.85
CA ASP A 251 -5.21 -25.79 19.44
C ASP A 251 -4.09 -26.85 19.53
N GLY A 252 -2.86 -26.46 19.12
CA GLY A 252 -1.69 -27.34 19.14
C GLY A 252 -1.50 -28.23 17.91
N SER A 253 -2.40 -28.16 16.90
CA SER A 253 -2.18 -28.82 15.63
C SER A 253 -1.23 -28.00 14.74
N PHE A 254 -0.57 -28.65 13.78
CA PHE A 254 0.34 -27.96 12.86
C PHE A 254 -0.27 -27.90 11.46
N VAL A 255 0.11 -26.85 10.72
CA VAL A 255 -0.32 -26.69 9.32
C VAL A 255 0.03 -27.93 8.48
N ILE A 256 1.18 -28.57 8.73
CA ILE A 256 1.61 -29.77 8.00
C ILE A 256 0.61 -30.92 8.13
N ASP A 257 -0.06 -31.05 9.27
CA ASP A 257 -1.03 -32.11 9.55
C ASP A 257 -2.39 -31.86 8.87
N GLU A 258 -2.65 -30.63 8.43
CA GLU A 258 -3.92 -30.16 7.88
C GLU A 258 -3.84 -29.80 6.37
N VAL A 259 -2.70 -30.03 5.72
CA VAL A 259 -2.47 -29.58 4.33
C VAL A 259 -3.49 -30.16 3.35
N ASP A 260 -3.92 -31.43 3.54
CA ASP A 260 -4.89 -32.09 2.66
C ASP A 260 -6.26 -31.41 2.69
N ASP A 261 -6.65 -30.86 3.83
CA ASP A 261 -7.93 -30.19 4.02
C ASP A 261 -7.86 -28.70 3.68
N ILE A 262 -6.66 -28.10 3.68
CA ILE A 262 -6.43 -26.70 3.29
C ILE A 262 -6.50 -26.54 1.76
N ILE A 263 -6.02 -27.54 0.99
CA ILE A 263 -6.01 -27.54 -0.48
C ILE A 263 -7.41 -27.85 -1.04
#